data_89608e432902e54f5a5432cdd726be44
#
_entry.id   89608e432902e54f5a5432cdd726be44
#
_cell.length_a   1.000
_cell.length_b   1.000
_cell.length_c   1.000
_cell.angle_alpha   90.00
_cell.angle_beta   90.00
_cell.angle_gamma   90.00
#
_symmetry.space_group_name_H-M   'P 1'
#
loop_
_entity.id
_entity.type
_entity.pdbx_description
1 polymer ?
#
loop_
_entity_poly.entity_id
_entity_poly.type
_entity_poly.pdbx_seq_one_letter_code
_entity_poly.pdbx_strand_id
1 'polypeptide(L)'
;MKRAETQIDQLANQLVKDQAAAYPSFATSIGYPGGEGDMDDYSPEALAQEQTDIKAVIAKLEALTPADDIDMVTKEAMLFTLRGEIETYDSGLAFRSLNNIASAAQGVRGVFDISPTATVTDWENLASRMHKVGDSLRGYARSLEEGAKRNDAPAPRQISEVIAQVDQINTADGFFHTFALNFYRCKCDVF
;
A
#
# COMPACT_ATOMS: atom_id res chain seq x y z
N MET A 1 -22.81 -29.28 2.65
CA MET A 1 -21.76 -29.28 3.68
C MET A 1 -20.79 -28.15 3.35
N LYS A 2 -20.32 -27.39 4.35
CA LYS A 2 -19.26 -26.40 4.13
C LYS A 2 -17.95 -27.15 3.84
N ARG A 3 -17.20 -26.76 2.81
CA ARG A 3 -15.88 -27.32 2.48
C ARG A 3 -14.93 -27.14 3.68
N ALA A 4 -14.15 -28.16 4.01
CA ALA A 4 -13.11 -28.03 5.03
C ALA A 4 -11.98 -27.12 4.51
N GLU A 5 -11.43 -26.31 5.39
CA GLU A 5 -10.29 -25.44 5.07
C GLU A 5 -9.05 -26.28 4.75
N THR A 6 -8.42 -26.01 3.62
CA THR A 6 -7.21 -26.71 3.15
C THR A 6 -5.95 -25.93 3.52
N GLN A 7 -4.76 -26.51 3.24
CA GLN A 7 -3.49 -25.81 3.42
C GLN A 7 -3.32 -24.62 2.43
N ILE A 8 -3.93 -24.72 1.24
CA ILE A 8 -3.92 -23.62 0.26
C ILE A 8 -4.82 -22.50 0.73
N ASP A 9 -6.02 -22.79 1.28
CA ASP A 9 -6.88 -21.78 1.89
C ASP A 9 -6.17 -21.06 3.05
N GLN A 10 -5.50 -21.82 3.92
CA GLN A 10 -4.75 -21.25 5.06
C GLN A 10 -3.62 -20.32 4.58
N LEU A 11 -2.89 -20.73 3.55
CA LEU A 11 -1.82 -19.90 2.98
C LEU A 11 -2.37 -18.64 2.32
N ALA A 12 -3.50 -18.74 1.59
CA ALA A 12 -4.17 -17.59 1.00
C ALA A 12 -4.66 -16.60 2.08
N ASN A 13 -5.30 -17.11 3.13
CA ASN A 13 -5.73 -16.30 4.27
C ASN A 13 -4.55 -15.65 5.01
N GLN A 14 -3.42 -16.35 5.13
CA GLN A 14 -2.22 -15.79 5.74
C GLN A 14 -1.60 -14.70 4.87
N LEU A 15 -1.55 -14.87 3.55
CA LEU A 15 -1.06 -13.85 2.62
C LEU A 15 -1.84 -12.53 2.77
N VAL A 16 -3.17 -12.58 2.86
CA VAL A 16 -3.99 -11.37 3.09
C VAL A 16 -3.63 -10.68 4.40
N LYS A 17 -3.38 -11.45 5.47
CA LYS A 17 -2.96 -10.89 6.78
C LYS A 17 -1.60 -10.23 6.70
N ASP A 18 -0.64 -10.89 6.03
CA ASP A 18 0.72 -10.39 5.87
C ASP A 18 0.74 -9.13 5.02
N GLN A 19 -0.04 -9.09 3.92
CA GLN A 19 -0.22 -7.89 3.10
C GLN A 19 -0.90 -6.75 3.87
N ALA A 20 -1.95 -7.05 4.66
CA ALA A 20 -2.61 -6.03 5.48
C ALA A 20 -1.67 -5.46 6.56
N ALA A 21 -0.74 -6.26 7.09
CA ALA A 21 0.26 -5.79 8.04
C ALA A 21 1.37 -4.96 7.37
N ALA A 22 1.78 -5.33 6.14
CA ALA A 22 2.81 -4.62 5.38
C ALA A 22 2.30 -3.31 4.76
N TYR A 23 1.02 -3.29 4.35
CA TYR A 23 0.38 -2.19 3.65
C TYR A 23 -0.88 -1.69 4.39
N PRO A 24 -0.74 -0.77 5.36
CA PRO A 24 -1.86 -0.19 6.10
C PRO A 24 -2.95 0.45 5.22
N SER A 25 -2.59 0.99 4.05
CA SER A 25 -3.57 1.52 3.09
C SER A 25 -4.43 0.40 2.48
N PHE A 26 -3.82 -0.74 2.16
CA PHE A 26 -4.54 -1.93 1.70
C PHE A 26 -5.47 -2.46 2.81
N ALA A 27 -4.98 -2.61 4.05
CA ALA A 27 -5.79 -3.01 5.19
C ALA A 27 -7.05 -2.13 5.33
N THR A 28 -6.87 -0.79 5.24
CA THR A 28 -7.97 0.17 5.28
C THR A 28 -8.95 -0.04 4.13
N SER A 29 -8.47 -0.27 2.91
CA SER A 29 -9.31 -0.43 1.71
C SER A 29 -10.21 -1.65 1.75
N ILE A 30 -9.78 -2.73 2.40
CA ILE A 30 -10.55 -3.97 2.55
C ILE A 30 -11.27 -4.07 3.90
N GLY A 31 -11.16 -3.05 4.76
CA GLY A 31 -11.74 -3.05 6.11
C GLY A 31 -11.10 -4.07 7.06
N TYR A 32 -9.82 -4.43 6.84
CA TYR A 32 -9.09 -5.33 7.72
C TYR A 32 -8.54 -4.55 8.92
N PRO A 33 -8.77 -5.01 10.17
CA PRO A 33 -8.33 -4.28 11.35
C PRO A 33 -6.81 -4.35 11.54
N GLY A 34 -6.24 -3.25 12.03
CA GLY A 34 -4.82 -3.09 12.32
C GLY A 34 -4.13 -2.10 11.37
N GLY A 35 -3.20 -1.32 11.90
CA GLY A 35 -2.47 -0.32 11.11
C GLY A 35 -3.26 0.94 10.75
N GLU A 36 -4.41 1.21 11.43
CA GLU A 36 -5.28 2.36 11.12
C GLU A 36 -4.57 3.70 11.26
N GLY A 37 -3.54 3.78 12.11
CA GLY A 37 -2.71 4.97 12.32
C GLY A 37 -1.36 4.91 11.58
N ASP A 38 -1.15 3.94 10.69
CA ASP A 38 0.09 3.71 9.98
C ASP A 38 0.00 4.07 8.49
N MET A 39 1.16 4.30 7.88
CA MET A 39 1.33 4.56 6.46
C MET A 39 2.18 3.47 5.82
N ASP A 40 1.98 3.24 4.53
CA ASP A 40 2.80 2.30 3.76
C ASP A 40 4.25 2.77 3.70
N ASP A 41 5.18 1.82 3.78
CA ASP A 41 6.61 2.06 3.55
C ASP A 41 6.98 1.68 2.11
N TYR A 42 7.30 2.69 1.31
CA TYR A 42 7.74 2.53 -0.08
C TYR A 42 9.27 2.57 -0.24
N SER A 43 10.02 2.34 0.83
CA SER A 43 11.48 2.35 0.78
C SER A 43 12.06 1.16 0.01
N PRO A 44 13.29 1.28 -0.52
CA PRO A 44 13.96 0.17 -1.19
C PRO A 44 14.07 -1.08 -0.31
N GLU A 45 14.23 -0.89 1.00
CA GLU A 45 14.33 -1.97 1.98
C GLU A 45 13.00 -2.71 2.13
N ALA A 46 11.89 -1.97 2.23
CA ALA A 46 10.54 -2.55 2.29
C ALA A 46 10.21 -3.33 1.02
N LEU A 47 10.52 -2.77 -0.16
CA LEU A 47 10.34 -3.46 -1.44
C LEU A 47 11.17 -4.74 -1.54
N ALA A 48 12.42 -4.74 -1.04
CA ALA A 48 13.27 -5.92 -1.03
C ALA A 48 12.78 -7.00 -0.06
N GLN A 49 12.24 -6.58 1.11
CA GLN A 49 11.63 -7.50 2.06
C GLN A 49 10.38 -8.16 1.46
N GLU A 50 9.50 -7.38 0.85
CA GLU A 50 8.32 -7.90 0.14
C GLU A 50 8.68 -8.95 -0.89
N GLN A 51 9.72 -8.72 -1.70
CA GLN A 51 10.22 -9.70 -2.66
C GLN A 51 10.64 -11.01 -2.02
N THR A 52 11.28 -10.92 -0.85
CA THR A 52 11.71 -12.09 -0.08
C THR A 52 10.50 -12.88 0.41
N ASP A 53 9.50 -12.18 0.92
CA ASP A 53 8.28 -12.78 1.46
C ASP A 53 7.44 -13.42 0.35
N ILE A 54 7.28 -12.75 -0.79
CA ILE A 54 6.59 -13.29 -1.97
C ILE A 54 7.27 -14.57 -2.47
N LYS A 55 8.60 -14.59 -2.60
CA LYS A 55 9.35 -15.79 -3.00
C LYS A 55 9.13 -16.95 -2.04
N ALA A 56 9.05 -16.67 -0.73
CA ALA A 56 8.76 -17.69 0.27
C ALA A 56 7.32 -18.23 0.14
N VAL A 57 6.33 -17.39 -0.17
CA VAL A 57 4.95 -17.83 -0.42
C VAL A 57 4.86 -18.67 -1.69
N ILE A 58 5.52 -18.26 -2.77
CA ILE A 58 5.57 -19.03 -4.03
C ILE A 58 6.13 -20.42 -3.77
N ALA A 59 7.27 -20.54 -3.07
CA ALA A 59 7.88 -21.82 -2.75
C ALA A 59 6.95 -22.74 -1.94
N LYS A 60 6.22 -22.18 -0.97
CA LYS A 60 5.21 -22.92 -0.19
C LYS A 60 4.06 -23.40 -1.08
N LEU A 61 3.52 -22.52 -1.95
CA LEU A 61 2.44 -22.87 -2.89
C LEU A 61 2.84 -23.98 -3.85
N GLU A 62 4.06 -23.90 -4.40
CA GLU A 62 4.57 -24.92 -5.32
C GLU A 62 4.65 -26.29 -4.68
N ALA A 63 5.03 -26.36 -3.39
CA ALA A 63 5.15 -27.61 -2.65
C ALA A 63 3.78 -28.23 -2.26
N LEU A 64 2.69 -27.47 -2.26
CA LEU A 64 1.37 -27.96 -1.89
C LEU A 64 0.68 -28.66 -3.07
N THR A 65 0.01 -29.78 -2.78
CA THR A 65 -0.87 -30.46 -3.74
C THR A 65 -2.31 -30.00 -3.51
N PRO A 66 -3.03 -29.49 -4.55
CA PRO A 66 -4.43 -29.14 -4.44
C PRO A 66 -5.29 -30.33 -4.00
N ALA A 67 -6.20 -30.10 -3.06
CA ALA A 67 -7.12 -31.11 -2.55
C ALA A 67 -8.39 -31.22 -3.42
N ASP A 68 -8.75 -30.17 -4.13
CA ASP A 68 -9.92 -30.08 -5.00
C ASP A 68 -9.74 -29.01 -6.10
N ASP A 69 -10.75 -28.84 -6.96
CA ASP A 69 -10.74 -27.87 -8.06
C ASP A 69 -10.65 -26.42 -7.58
N ILE A 70 -11.18 -26.09 -6.40
CA ILE A 70 -11.08 -24.75 -5.81
C ILE A 70 -9.63 -24.46 -5.43
N ASP A 71 -8.97 -25.40 -4.77
CA ASP A 71 -7.55 -25.30 -4.46
C ASP A 71 -6.69 -25.14 -5.71
N MET A 72 -7.01 -25.88 -6.76
CA MET A 72 -6.28 -25.77 -8.03
C MET A 72 -6.36 -24.36 -8.60
N VAL A 73 -7.56 -23.81 -8.71
CA VAL A 73 -7.78 -22.44 -9.20
C VAL A 73 -7.12 -21.40 -8.29
N THR A 74 -7.26 -21.54 -6.97
CA THR A 74 -6.65 -20.63 -5.98
C THR A 74 -5.14 -20.64 -6.11
N LYS A 75 -4.52 -21.82 -6.16
CA LYS A 75 -3.06 -21.96 -6.31
C LYS A 75 -2.57 -21.31 -7.61
N GLU A 76 -3.22 -21.59 -8.74
CA GLU A 76 -2.85 -21.02 -10.05
C GLU A 76 -2.98 -19.49 -10.06
N ALA A 77 -4.09 -18.96 -9.55
CA ALA A 77 -4.32 -17.52 -9.47
C ALA A 77 -3.27 -16.82 -8.59
N MET A 78 -2.99 -17.37 -7.40
CA MET A 78 -1.96 -16.83 -6.51
C MET A 78 -0.57 -16.87 -7.16
N LEU A 79 -0.17 -18.01 -7.75
CA LEU A 79 1.13 -18.13 -8.43
C LEU A 79 1.25 -17.14 -9.58
N PHE A 80 0.19 -16.96 -10.38
CA PHE A 80 0.17 -16.00 -11.49
C PHE A 80 0.40 -14.55 -10.98
N THR A 81 -0.35 -14.14 -9.96
CA THR A 81 -0.23 -12.79 -9.39
C THR A 81 1.14 -12.57 -8.77
N LEU A 82 1.57 -13.46 -7.87
CA LEU A 82 2.83 -13.31 -7.15
C LEU A 82 4.06 -13.34 -8.05
N ARG A 83 4.04 -14.17 -9.11
CA ARG A 83 5.13 -14.17 -10.11
C ARG A 83 5.16 -12.88 -10.92
N GLY A 84 3.99 -12.28 -11.24
CA GLY A 84 3.92 -10.98 -11.88
C GLY A 84 4.50 -9.86 -11.01
N GLU A 85 4.30 -9.92 -9.70
CA GLU A 85 4.92 -8.98 -8.74
C GLU A 85 6.45 -9.12 -8.72
N ILE A 86 6.97 -10.37 -8.73
CA ILE A 86 8.41 -10.62 -8.85
C ILE A 86 8.97 -10.06 -10.16
N GLU A 87 8.30 -10.30 -11.30
CA GLU A 87 8.72 -9.76 -12.59
C GLU A 87 8.73 -8.22 -12.60
N THR A 88 7.71 -7.60 -11.99
CA THR A 88 7.62 -6.14 -11.84
C THR A 88 8.82 -5.59 -11.08
N TYR A 89 9.21 -6.21 -9.98
CA TYR A 89 10.38 -5.81 -9.20
C TYR A 89 11.69 -6.06 -9.97
N ASP A 90 11.88 -7.25 -10.50
CA ASP A 90 13.11 -7.66 -11.20
C ASP A 90 13.34 -6.82 -12.47
N SER A 91 12.26 -6.38 -13.14
CA SER A 91 12.33 -5.46 -14.27
C SER A 91 12.71 -4.02 -13.88
N GLY A 92 12.75 -3.70 -12.58
CA GLY A 92 13.00 -2.35 -12.07
C GLY A 92 11.78 -1.42 -12.11
N LEU A 93 10.62 -1.89 -12.57
CA LEU A 93 9.41 -1.06 -12.70
C LEU A 93 8.95 -0.49 -11.35
N ALA A 94 9.13 -1.22 -10.25
CA ALA A 94 8.84 -0.75 -8.89
C ALA A 94 9.61 0.53 -8.52
N PHE A 95 10.83 0.72 -9.07
CA PHE A 95 11.73 1.83 -8.79
C PHE A 95 11.53 3.05 -9.72
N ARG A 96 10.64 2.97 -10.71
CA ARG A 96 10.31 4.07 -11.63
C ARG A 96 8.82 4.35 -11.73
N SER A 97 8.01 3.72 -10.87
CA SER A 97 6.55 3.80 -10.90
C SER A 97 6.05 5.14 -10.36
N LEU A 98 6.37 6.24 -11.06
CA LEU A 98 5.83 7.57 -10.78
C LEU A 98 5.07 8.08 -11.98
N ASN A 99 3.81 8.43 -11.77
CA ASN A 99 2.94 9.05 -12.76
C ASN A 99 1.94 10.00 -12.11
N ASN A 100 1.29 10.82 -12.90
CA ASN A 100 0.35 11.83 -12.43
C ASN A 100 -1.08 11.33 -12.20
N ILE A 101 -1.33 10.02 -12.29
CA ILE A 101 -2.67 9.41 -12.13
C ILE A 101 -2.72 8.55 -10.87
N ALA A 102 -1.83 7.55 -10.79
CA ALA A 102 -1.81 6.55 -9.74
C ALA A 102 -0.38 6.11 -9.44
N SER A 103 0.19 6.65 -8.38
CA SER A 103 1.48 6.26 -7.83
C SER A 103 1.45 6.42 -6.32
N ALA A 104 2.52 6.07 -5.60
CA ALA A 104 2.58 6.24 -4.15
C ALA A 104 2.32 7.71 -3.72
N ALA A 105 2.69 8.70 -4.54
CA ALA A 105 2.43 10.10 -4.25
C ALA A 105 0.93 10.43 -4.12
N GLN A 106 0.06 9.84 -4.96
CA GLN A 106 -1.38 9.99 -4.85
C GLN A 106 -1.96 9.05 -3.79
N GLY A 107 -1.42 7.83 -3.66
CA GLY A 107 -1.86 6.83 -2.68
C GLY A 107 -1.74 7.34 -1.24
N VAL A 108 -0.64 8.02 -0.92
CA VAL A 108 -0.39 8.64 0.39
C VAL A 108 -1.49 9.64 0.78
N ARG A 109 -2.03 10.40 -0.17
CA ARG A 109 -3.17 11.28 0.07
C ARG A 109 -4.48 10.49 0.08
N GLY A 110 -4.63 9.54 -0.84
CA GLY A 110 -5.87 8.80 -1.07
C GLY A 110 -6.34 7.99 0.14
N VAL A 111 -5.43 7.52 1.01
CA VAL A 111 -5.79 6.76 2.19
C VAL A 111 -6.69 7.55 3.17
N PHE A 112 -6.57 8.88 3.20
CA PHE A 112 -7.41 9.75 4.04
C PHE A 112 -8.86 9.81 3.56
N ASP A 113 -9.12 9.61 2.26
CA ASP A 113 -10.48 9.61 1.71
C ASP A 113 -11.27 8.36 2.09
N ILE A 114 -10.59 7.24 2.35
CA ILE A 114 -11.21 5.95 2.69
C ILE A 114 -11.13 5.62 4.18
N SER A 115 -10.45 6.44 4.96
CA SER A 115 -10.31 6.22 6.40
C SER A 115 -11.58 6.60 7.15
N PRO A 116 -11.97 5.86 8.21
CA PRO A 116 -13.08 6.24 9.08
C PRO A 116 -12.88 7.61 9.73
N THR A 117 -14.00 8.33 9.96
CA THR A 117 -14.02 9.67 10.57
C THR A 117 -15.13 9.85 11.60
N ALA A 118 -15.76 8.74 12.03
CA ALA A 118 -16.96 8.81 12.88
C ALA A 118 -16.65 9.00 14.36
N THR A 119 -15.48 8.56 14.84
CA THR A 119 -15.11 8.53 16.25
C THR A 119 -13.87 9.36 16.54
N VAL A 120 -13.65 9.69 17.82
CA VAL A 120 -12.40 10.35 18.26
C VAL A 120 -11.18 9.49 17.93
N THR A 121 -11.28 8.18 18.13
CA THR A 121 -10.20 7.24 17.80
C THR A 121 -9.87 7.25 16.30
N ASP A 122 -10.86 7.35 15.42
CA ASP A 122 -10.62 7.47 13.98
C ASP A 122 -9.76 8.71 13.67
N TRP A 123 -10.08 9.83 14.30
CA TRP A 123 -9.32 11.09 14.13
C TRP A 123 -7.92 11.03 14.75
N GLU A 124 -7.73 10.31 15.86
CA GLU A 124 -6.41 10.05 16.43
C GLU A 124 -5.55 9.21 15.47
N ASN A 125 -6.13 8.19 14.84
CA ASN A 125 -5.48 7.40 13.80
C ASN A 125 -5.12 8.26 12.58
N LEU A 126 -6.02 9.11 12.12
CA LEU A 126 -5.76 10.04 11.01
C LEU A 126 -4.63 11.03 11.34
N ALA A 127 -4.59 11.57 12.57
CA ALA A 127 -3.49 12.43 13.02
C ALA A 127 -2.16 11.66 13.03
N SER A 128 -2.14 10.40 13.50
CA SER A 128 -0.96 9.54 13.44
C SER A 128 -0.49 9.33 12.00
N ARG A 129 -1.42 9.03 11.07
CA ARG A 129 -1.10 8.93 9.64
C ARG A 129 -0.49 10.21 9.08
N MET A 130 -1.07 11.37 9.38
CA MET A 130 -0.54 12.67 8.93
C MET A 130 0.92 12.87 9.34
N HIS A 131 1.29 12.50 10.56
CA HIS A 131 2.68 12.59 11.02
C HIS A 131 3.62 11.68 10.24
N LYS A 132 3.13 10.56 9.70
CA LYS A 132 3.92 9.55 8.97
C LYS A 132 3.99 9.77 7.45
N VAL A 133 3.18 10.68 6.90
CA VAL A 133 3.19 11.01 5.45
C VAL A 133 4.59 11.33 4.95
N GLY A 134 5.33 12.17 5.71
CA GLY A 134 6.69 12.58 5.32
C GLY A 134 7.68 11.41 5.27
N ASP A 135 7.56 10.43 6.16
CA ASP A 135 8.44 9.23 6.16
C ASP A 135 8.11 8.31 4.98
N SER A 136 6.83 8.06 4.73
CA SER A 136 6.34 7.30 3.59
C SER A 136 6.84 7.88 2.25
N LEU A 137 6.69 9.20 2.06
CA LEU A 137 7.17 9.88 0.85
C LEU A 137 8.70 9.90 0.74
N ARG A 138 9.43 10.01 1.85
CA ARG A 138 10.91 9.89 1.84
C ARG A 138 11.36 8.48 1.42
N GLY A 139 10.68 7.45 1.90
CA GLY A 139 10.91 6.07 1.46
C GLY A 139 10.71 5.94 -0.05
N TYR A 140 9.60 6.47 -0.56
CA TYR A 140 9.31 6.47 -1.99
C TYR A 140 10.35 7.23 -2.82
N ALA A 141 10.77 8.43 -2.39
CA ALA A 141 11.81 9.19 -3.06
C ALA A 141 13.12 8.40 -3.18
N ARG A 142 13.53 7.69 -2.12
CA ARG A 142 14.71 6.82 -2.14
C ARG A 142 14.57 5.68 -3.16
N SER A 143 13.39 5.10 -3.30
CA SER A 143 13.13 4.08 -4.32
C SER A 143 13.26 4.63 -5.74
N LEU A 144 12.76 5.83 -6.00
CA LEU A 144 12.94 6.51 -7.29
C LEU A 144 14.42 6.87 -7.56
N GLU A 145 15.18 7.26 -6.53
CA GLU A 145 16.63 7.50 -6.63
C GLU A 145 17.40 6.23 -7.00
N GLU A 146 17.01 5.06 -6.44
CA GLU A 146 17.59 3.77 -6.84
C GLU A 146 17.29 3.43 -8.31
N GLY A 147 16.10 3.73 -8.82
CA GLY A 147 15.78 3.64 -10.24
C GLY A 147 16.65 4.55 -11.08
N ALA A 148 16.82 5.80 -10.68
CA ALA A 148 17.65 6.78 -11.40
C ALA A 148 19.14 6.35 -11.48
N LYS A 149 19.70 5.76 -10.40
CA LYS A 149 21.06 5.20 -10.40
C LYS A 149 21.25 4.06 -11.42
N ARG A 150 20.15 3.37 -11.76
CA ARG A 150 20.11 2.29 -12.77
C ARG A 150 19.83 2.82 -14.19
N ASN A 151 19.80 4.16 -14.40
CA ASN A 151 19.37 4.81 -15.63
C ASN A 151 17.92 4.49 -16.02
N ASP A 152 17.07 4.22 -15.04
CA ASP A 152 15.66 3.89 -15.22
C ASP A 152 14.79 4.84 -14.37
N ALA A 153 14.83 6.12 -14.70
CA ALA A 153 14.07 7.17 -14.05
C ALA A 153 12.67 7.34 -14.68
N PRO A 154 11.69 7.84 -13.91
CA PRO A 154 10.40 8.27 -14.46
C PRO A 154 10.58 9.37 -15.53
N ALA A 155 9.63 9.47 -16.46
CA ALA A 155 9.66 10.52 -17.47
C ALA A 155 9.66 11.92 -16.83
N PRO A 156 10.51 12.87 -17.26
CA PRO A 156 10.60 14.21 -16.66
C PRO A 156 9.26 14.95 -16.56
N ARG A 157 8.39 14.78 -17.57
CA ARG A 157 7.04 15.35 -17.55
C ARG A 157 6.22 14.82 -16.37
N GLN A 158 6.27 13.53 -16.08
CA GLN A 158 5.55 12.93 -14.96
C GLN A 158 6.05 13.47 -13.62
N ILE A 159 7.36 13.64 -13.50
CA ILE A 159 7.98 14.25 -12.31
C ILE A 159 7.44 15.66 -12.09
N SER A 160 7.45 16.50 -13.15
CA SER A 160 6.96 17.87 -13.06
C SER A 160 5.48 17.97 -12.69
N GLU A 161 4.64 17.09 -13.25
CA GLU A 161 3.21 17.05 -12.95
C GLU A 161 2.96 16.60 -11.49
N VAL A 162 3.69 15.61 -11.00
CA VAL A 162 3.55 15.15 -9.60
C VAL A 162 4.04 16.22 -8.63
N ILE A 163 5.13 16.92 -8.92
CA ILE A 163 5.59 18.06 -8.10
C ILE A 163 4.47 19.10 -7.99
N ALA A 164 3.86 19.51 -9.13
CA ALA A 164 2.77 20.48 -9.13
C ALA A 164 1.56 20.00 -8.31
N GLN A 165 1.21 18.71 -8.37
CA GLN A 165 0.15 18.12 -7.55
C GLN A 165 0.49 18.19 -6.06
N VAL A 166 1.72 17.83 -5.67
CA VAL A 166 2.17 17.86 -4.27
C VAL A 166 2.17 19.31 -3.75
N ASP A 167 2.65 20.28 -4.54
CA ASP A 167 2.60 21.69 -4.19
C ASP A 167 1.17 22.16 -3.94
N GLN A 168 0.23 21.77 -4.79
CA GLN A 168 -1.18 22.15 -4.64
C GLN A 168 -1.83 21.58 -3.38
N ILE A 169 -1.55 20.34 -2.99
CA ILE A 169 -2.13 19.74 -1.77
C ILE A 169 -1.52 20.30 -0.48
N ASN A 170 -0.36 20.96 -0.56
CA ASN A 170 0.35 21.57 0.56
C ASN A 170 0.08 23.07 0.74
N THR A 171 -0.75 23.69 -0.10
CA THR A 171 -1.14 25.10 0.07
C THR A 171 -2.03 25.30 1.31
N ALA A 172 -2.20 26.55 1.73
CA ALA A 172 -3.10 26.91 2.82
C ALA A 172 -4.56 26.48 2.59
N ASP A 173 -4.98 26.41 1.31
CA ASP A 173 -6.29 25.90 0.88
C ASP A 173 -6.22 24.43 0.39
N GLY A 174 -5.05 23.81 0.54
CA GLY A 174 -4.79 22.46 0.07
C GLY A 174 -5.44 21.39 0.96
N PHE A 175 -5.36 20.16 0.48
CA PHE A 175 -6.04 19.01 1.09
C PHE A 175 -5.72 18.85 2.58
N PHE A 176 -4.45 18.79 2.98
CA PHE A 176 -4.09 18.49 4.36
C PHE A 176 -4.50 19.59 5.33
N HIS A 177 -4.43 20.85 4.91
CA HIS A 177 -4.88 21.96 5.75
C HIS A 177 -6.40 21.94 5.95
N THR A 178 -7.16 21.79 4.87
CA THR A 178 -8.64 21.75 4.93
C THR A 178 -9.15 20.50 5.63
N PHE A 179 -8.49 19.36 5.44
CA PHE A 179 -8.82 18.11 6.11
C PHE A 179 -8.61 18.20 7.64
N ALA A 180 -7.48 18.79 8.09
CA ALA A 180 -7.23 19.01 9.51
C ALA A 180 -8.26 19.91 10.18
N LEU A 181 -8.83 20.90 9.46
CA LEU A 181 -9.89 21.77 10.00
C LEU A 181 -11.19 21.00 10.28
N ASN A 182 -11.47 19.90 9.59
CA ASN A 182 -12.65 19.07 9.84
C ASN A 182 -12.58 18.38 11.21
N PHE A 183 -11.39 18.10 11.73
CA PHE A 183 -11.20 17.57 13.07
C PHE A 183 -11.73 18.51 14.16
N TYR A 184 -11.49 19.80 14.02
CA TYR A 184 -11.98 20.80 14.98
C TYR A 184 -13.50 20.93 14.93
N ARG A 185 -14.13 20.79 13.76
CA ARG A 185 -15.59 20.81 13.64
C ARG A 185 -16.24 19.61 14.30
N CYS A 186 -15.70 18.39 14.11
CA CYS A 186 -16.23 17.18 14.73
C CYS A 186 -16.18 17.22 16.27
N LYS A 187 -15.15 17.85 16.88
CA LYS A 187 -15.10 18.05 18.34
C LYS A 187 -16.12 19.05 18.86
N CYS A 188 -16.58 20.02 18.06
CA CYS A 188 -17.56 21.01 18.48
C CYS A 188 -19.01 20.47 18.47
N ASP A 189 -19.28 19.42 17.70
CA ASP A 189 -20.63 18.82 17.61
C ASP A 189 -20.88 17.71 18.66
N VAL A 190 -19.87 17.39 19.49
CA VAL A 190 -19.93 16.33 20.52
C VAL A 190 -20.03 16.91 21.97
N PHE A 191 -20.10 18.25 22.11
CA PHE A 191 -20.36 18.97 23.33
C PHE A 191 -21.55 19.92 23.15
#